data_d9ca0c1c27a7b064d702c4ae8f2c673f
#
_entry.id   d9ca0c1c27a7b064d702c4ae8f2c673f
#
_cell.length_a   1.000
_cell.length_b   1.000
_cell.length_c   1.000
_cell.angle_alpha   90.00
_cell.angle_beta   90.00
_cell.angle_gamma   90.00
#
_symmetry.space_group_name_H-M   'P 1'
#
loop_
_entity.id
_entity.type
_entity.pdbx_description
1 polymer ?
#
loop_
_entity_poly.entity_id
_entity_poly.type
_entity_poly.pdbx_seq_one_letter_code
_entity_poly.pdbx_strand_id
1 'polypeptide(L)'
;MEKMNGRKANCFAADRKRHRSQPCGIIRRKKQTAGRDGLGDFAPEFAKLNDDVLFGEVWSREDKLSLRDRSLITVVALMAQGLTDVSFRHHLENAKKNGITREEIAEILTHAAFYAGWPKAWAAFRLAKEVWAEKTAAADPKAAHAASMVFPIGAPNDGFAKYFIGQSYLAPLSTSQVGIFNVTFEPGCRNNWHVHHADQGGGQILVCVAGRGWYQEEGKPAQPLAPGDVVNIPVGVKHWHGAAADNWFSHLAVEVPGVNGSNEWLEPVTDEQYPRG
;
A
#
# COMPACT_ATOMS: atom_id res chain seq x y z
N MET A 1 49.14 -23.19 -73.05
CA MET A 1 47.75 -23.73 -73.06
C MET A 1 47.14 -23.28 -71.72
N GLU A 2 46.39 -22.29 -71.75
CA GLU A 2 44.95 -22.10 -71.92
C GLU A 2 44.29 -21.96 -70.52
N LYS A 3 43.43 -21.01 -70.16
CA LYS A 3 42.69 -19.92 -70.80
C LYS A 3 42.30 -18.94 -69.70
N MET A 4 42.40 -17.68 -70.04
CA MET A 4 41.78 -16.57 -69.23
C MET A 4 40.26 -16.74 -69.31
N ASN A 5 39.57 -16.51 -68.16
CA ASN A 5 38.16 -16.17 -68.19
C ASN A 5 37.83 -15.05 -67.20
N GLY A 6 37.19 -14.02 -67.78
CA GLY A 6 36.98 -12.70 -67.26
C GLY A 6 36.00 -12.62 -66.07
N ARG A 7 36.34 -11.68 -65.19
CA ARG A 7 35.42 -11.24 -64.13
C ARG A 7 34.55 -10.12 -64.68
N LYS A 8 33.23 -10.35 -64.73
CA LYS A 8 32.24 -9.31 -64.98
C LYS A 8 32.04 -8.51 -63.69
N ALA A 9 32.24 -7.19 -63.78
CA ALA A 9 31.89 -6.25 -62.74
C ALA A 9 30.36 -6.09 -62.70
N ASN A 10 29.74 -6.40 -61.55
CA ASN A 10 28.36 -6.08 -61.27
C ASN A 10 28.32 -4.76 -60.48
N CYS A 11 27.82 -3.71 -61.16
CA CYS A 11 27.40 -2.46 -60.51
C CYS A 11 26.17 -2.71 -59.67
N PHE A 12 26.28 -2.63 -58.36
CA PHE A 12 25.14 -2.47 -57.48
C PHE A 12 24.71 -1.01 -57.44
N ALA A 13 23.57 -0.74 -58.06
CA ALA A 13 22.86 0.52 -57.92
C ALA A 13 22.30 0.64 -56.48
N ALA A 14 22.74 1.62 -55.72
CA ALA A 14 22.21 1.90 -54.40
C ALA A 14 20.86 2.60 -54.53
N ASP A 15 19.81 1.88 -54.17
CA ASP A 15 18.44 2.41 -54.03
C ASP A 15 18.36 3.31 -52.78
N ARG A 16 18.36 4.61 -53.00
CA ARG A 16 18.14 5.62 -51.94
C ARG A 16 16.67 5.71 -51.63
N LYS A 17 16.15 4.81 -50.75
CA LYS A 17 14.87 5.04 -50.09
C LYS A 17 15.02 6.18 -49.09
N ARG A 18 14.38 7.31 -49.39
CA ARG A 18 14.23 8.43 -48.49
C ARG A 18 13.43 7.97 -47.27
N HIS A 19 14.10 7.75 -46.12
CA HIS A 19 13.42 7.66 -44.84
C HIS A 19 12.83 9.05 -44.53
N ARG A 20 11.52 9.18 -44.66
CA ARG A 20 10.75 10.26 -44.05
C ARG A 20 11.01 10.20 -42.54
N SER A 21 11.75 11.18 -42.03
CA SER A 21 11.89 11.42 -40.59
C SER A 21 10.50 11.68 -40.04
N GLN A 22 9.99 10.74 -39.21
CA GLN A 22 8.83 11.02 -38.36
C GLN A 22 9.19 12.18 -37.42
N PRO A 23 8.27 13.12 -37.17
CA PRO A 23 8.55 14.20 -36.23
C PRO A 23 8.72 13.55 -34.84
N CYS A 24 9.87 13.86 -34.22
CA CYS A 24 10.19 13.52 -32.86
C CYS A 24 9.07 14.04 -31.96
N GLY A 25 8.22 13.15 -31.45
CA GLY A 25 7.19 13.52 -30.51
C GLY A 25 7.85 14.11 -29.26
N ILE A 26 7.59 15.40 -29.01
CA ILE A 26 8.01 16.06 -27.76
C ILE A 26 7.29 15.35 -26.64
N ILE A 27 7.98 14.42 -25.98
CA ILE A 27 7.51 13.84 -24.71
C ILE A 27 7.47 15.01 -23.72
N ARG A 28 6.28 15.52 -23.43
CA ARG A 28 6.08 16.52 -22.37
C ARG A 28 6.46 15.87 -21.04
N ARG A 29 7.68 16.09 -20.61
CA ARG A 29 8.14 15.64 -19.30
C ARG A 29 7.41 16.40 -18.21
N LYS A 30 7.06 15.70 -17.13
CA LYS A 30 6.46 16.32 -15.93
C LYS A 30 7.50 17.31 -15.39
N LYS A 31 7.14 18.59 -15.29
CA LYS A 31 7.99 19.64 -14.74
C LYS A 31 8.39 19.25 -13.31
N GLN A 32 9.67 19.30 -13.01
CA GLN A 32 10.17 19.06 -11.66
C GLN A 32 9.97 20.33 -10.84
N THR A 33 9.49 20.17 -9.60
CA THR A 33 9.19 21.29 -8.69
C THR A 33 9.73 21.07 -7.29
N ALA A 34 10.39 19.94 -7.03
CA ALA A 34 10.83 19.54 -5.69
C ALA A 34 11.76 20.57 -5.03
N GLY A 35 12.61 21.25 -5.79
CA GLY A 35 13.43 22.33 -5.26
C GLY A 35 12.61 23.54 -4.84
N ARG A 36 11.65 23.95 -5.68
CA ARG A 36 10.75 25.07 -5.39
C ARG A 36 9.81 24.75 -4.22
N ASP A 37 9.30 23.54 -4.17
CA ASP A 37 8.39 23.10 -3.10
C ASP A 37 9.09 23.04 -1.73
N GLY A 38 10.39 22.67 -1.72
CA GLY A 38 11.15 22.52 -0.47
C GLY A 38 11.92 23.77 -0.02
N LEU A 39 12.42 24.57 -0.95
CA LEU A 39 13.35 25.67 -0.68
C LEU A 39 13.00 26.97 -1.41
N GLY A 40 11.89 27.01 -2.16
CA GLY A 40 11.57 28.16 -3.02
C GLY A 40 11.48 29.51 -2.28
N ASP A 41 10.95 29.50 -1.07
CA ASP A 41 10.83 30.71 -0.25
C ASP A 41 12.15 31.14 0.41
N PHE A 42 13.03 30.18 0.70
CA PHE A 42 14.30 30.45 1.36
C PHE A 42 15.46 30.69 0.39
N ALA A 43 15.54 29.90 -0.69
CA ALA A 43 16.62 29.90 -1.66
C ALA A 43 16.10 29.76 -3.12
N PRO A 44 15.38 30.77 -3.64
CA PRO A 44 14.66 30.68 -4.91
C PRO A 44 15.58 30.39 -6.11
N GLU A 45 16.77 30.98 -6.18
CA GLU A 45 17.71 30.73 -7.28
C GLU A 45 18.30 29.30 -7.22
N PHE A 46 18.60 28.79 -6.02
CA PHE A 46 19.02 27.40 -5.87
C PHE A 46 17.90 26.44 -6.30
N ALA A 47 16.68 26.67 -5.84
CA ALA A 47 15.52 25.87 -6.20
C ALA A 47 15.27 25.85 -7.72
N LYS A 48 15.40 27.00 -8.36
CA LYS A 48 15.29 27.14 -9.83
C LYS A 48 16.39 26.35 -10.56
N LEU A 49 17.65 26.48 -10.14
CA LEU A 49 18.76 25.73 -10.74
C LEU A 49 18.60 24.23 -10.56
N ASN A 50 18.13 23.79 -9.39
CA ASN A 50 17.81 22.40 -9.12
C ASN A 50 16.75 21.86 -10.07
N ASP A 51 15.62 22.56 -10.21
CA ASP A 51 14.49 22.07 -10.97
C ASP A 51 14.67 22.22 -12.48
N ASP A 52 15.14 23.37 -12.93
CA ASP A 52 15.20 23.69 -14.36
C ASP A 52 16.49 23.16 -15.00
N VAL A 53 17.64 23.31 -14.34
CA VAL A 53 18.94 22.93 -14.92
C VAL A 53 19.31 21.50 -14.56
N LEU A 54 19.39 21.16 -13.27
CA LEU A 54 19.82 19.81 -12.87
C LEU A 54 18.85 18.77 -13.40
N PHE A 55 17.59 18.85 -13.00
CA PHE A 55 16.59 17.85 -13.40
C PHE A 55 15.95 18.15 -14.76
N GLY A 56 15.73 19.41 -15.11
CA GLY A 56 15.12 19.82 -16.38
C GLY A 56 16.03 19.59 -17.57
N GLU A 57 17.32 19.92 -17.47
CA GLU A 57 18.28 19.81 -18.57
C GLU A 57 19.24 18.63 -18.41
N VAL A 58 20.01 18.53 -17.30
CA VAL A 58 21.08 17.53 -17.18
C VAL A 58 20.52 16.11 -17.09
N TRP A 59 19.58 15.85 -16.21
CA TRP A 59 18.94 14.53 -16.08
C TRP A 59 18.06 14.18 -17.29
N SER A 60 17.69 15.17 -18.08
CA SER A 60 16.85 15.01 -19.28
C SER A 60 17.57 14.52 -20.52
N ARG A 61 18.90 14.49 -20.53
CA ARG A 61 19.72 14.08 -21.70
C ARG A 61 19.85 12.56 -21.77
N GLU A 62 18.72 11.85 -21.91
CA GLU A 62 18.70 10.38 -21.92
C GLU A 62 19.33 9.77 -23.18
N ASP A 63 19.42 10.55 -24.26
CA ASP A 63 20.14 10.21 -25.48
C ASP A 63 21.67 10.16 -25.28
N LYS A 64 22.19 10.78 -24.22
CA LYS A 64 23.62 10.80 -23.89
C LYS A 64 23.98 9.81 -22.79
N LEU A 65 23.13 9.70 -21.77
CA LEU A 65 23.34 8.81 -20.63
C LEU A 65 21.97 8.43 -20.04
N SER A 66 21.74 7.14 -19.84
CA SER A 66 20.47 6.64 -19.32
C SER A 66 20.16 7.14 -17.91
N LEU A 67 18.88 7.21 -17.54
CA LEU A 67 18.47 7.53 -16.15
C LEU A 67 19.02 6.50 -15.15
N ARG A 68 19.15 5.25 -15.58
CA ARG A 68 19.74 4.18 -14.81
C ARG A 68 21.20 4.46 -14.46
N ASP A 69 22.02 4.79 -15.47
CA ASP A 69 23.44 5.04 -15.28
C ASP A 69 23.67 6.35 -14.50
N ARG A 70 22.84 7.37 -14.71
CA ARG A 70 22.86 8.59 -13.88
C ARG A 70 22.59 8.29 -12.42
N SER A 71 21.60 7.44 -12.13
CA SER A 71 21.28 7.03 -10.76
C SER A 71 22.44 6.27 -10.13
N LEU A 72 23.06 5.33 -10.86
CA LEU A 72 24.24 4.60 -10.41
C LEU A 72 25.38 5.54 -10.06
N ILE A 73 25.74 6.43 -10.97
CA ILE A 73 26.81 7.41 -10.76
C ILE A 73 26.52 8.28 -9.54
N THR A 74 25.30 8.77 -9.40
CA THR A 74 24.89 9.63 -8.28
C THR A 74 25.01 8.89 -6.94
N VAL A 75 24.51 7.65 -6.86
CA VAL A 75 24.58 6.82 -5.65
C VAL A 75 26.04 6.58 -5.26
N VAL A 76 26.90 6.19 -6.21
CA VAL A 76 28.33 5.96 -5.94
C VAL A 76 29.03 7.26 -5.52
N ALA A 77 28.75 8.38 -6.17
CA ALA A 77 29.34 9.67 -5.84
C ALA A 77 28.96 10.15 -4.43
N LEU A 78 27.69 10.01 -4.04
CA LEU A 78 27.22 10.39 -2.70
C LEU A 78 27.80 9.48 -1.61
N MET A 79 27.81 8.17 -1.84
CA MET A 79 28.45 7.21 -0.93
C MET A 79 29.94 7.54 -0.75
N ALA A 80 30.67 7.82 -1.83
CA ALA A 80 32.09 8.13 -1.77
C ALA A 80 32.39 9.40 -0.97
N GLN A 81 31.48 10.36 -0.94
CA GLN A 81 31.56 11.55 -0.10
C GLN A 81 31.12 11.31 1.36
N GLY A 82 30.49 10.18 1.66
CA GLY A 82 29.93 9.89 2.97
C GLY A 82 28.55 10.53 3.24
N LEU A 83 27.89 11.02 2.19
CA LEU A 83 26.54 11.60 2.24
C LEU A 83 25.51 10.48 2.18
N THR A 84 25.24 9.88 3.34
CA THR A 84 24.35 8.72 3.51
C THR A 84 23.18 9.06 4.45
N ASP A 85 22.50 10.16 4.17
CA ASP A 85 21.33 10.69 4.87
C ASP A 85 20.01 10.42 4.13
N VAL A 86 18.97 11.20 4.44
CA VAL A 86 17.65 11.14 3.78
C VAL A 86 17.74 11.40 2.28
N SER A 87 18.66 12.29 1.85
CA SER A 87 18.89 12.59 0.44
C SER A 87 19.45 11.37 -0.30
N PHE A 88 20.36 10.63 0.33
CA PHE A 88 20.87 9.38 -0.23
C PHE A 88 19.79 8.32 -0.41
N ARG A 89 18.88 8.18 0.56
CA ARG A 89 17.71 7.29 0.45
C ARG A 89 16.89 7.62 -0.82
N HIS A 90 16.60 8.89 -1.05
CA HIS A 90 15.87 9.32 -2.25
C HIS A 90 16.57 8.91 -3.54
N HIS A 91 17.91 9.03 -3.60
CA HIS A 91 18.68 8.60 -4.77
C HIS A 91 18.71 7.08 -4.93
N LEU A 92 18.70 6.29 -3.86
CA LEU A 92 18.53 4.85 -3.90
C LEU A 92 17.14 4.45 -4.44
N GLU A 93 16.07 5.12 -3.99
CA GLU A 93 14.71 4.91 -4.48
C GLU A 93 14.59 5.21 -5.98
N ASN A 94 15.21 6.30 -6.43
CA ASN A 94 15.29 6.62 -7.86
C ASN A 94 16.10 5.58 -8.63
N ALA A 95 17.19 5.07 -8.09
CA ALA A 95 17.99 4.01 -8.69
C ALA A 95 17.17 2.73 -8.90
N LYS A 96 16.41 2.32 -7.87
CA LYS A 96 15.46 1.19 -7.95
C LYS A 96 14.39 1.44 -9.02
N LYS A 97 13.77 2.62 -9.02
CA LYS A 97 12.76 3.02 -10.02
C LYS A 97 13.29 3.02 -11.45
N ASN A 98 14.56 3.36 -11.63
CA ASN A 98 15.24 3.40 -12.91
C ASN A 98 15.85 2.05 -13.32
N GLY A 99 15.50 0.95 -12.62
CA GLY A 99 15.79 -0.42 -13.03
C GLY A 99 17.09 -1.02 -12.47
N ILE A 100 17.70 -0.43 -11.44
CA ILE A 100 18.80 -1.08 -10.71
C ILE A 100 18.21 -2.13 -9.76
N THR A 101 18.60 -3.41 -9.93
CA THR A 101 18.11 -4.52 -9.13
C THR A 101 18.76 -4.56 -7.75
N ARG A 102 18.23 -5.42 -6.87
CA ARG A 102 18.80 -5.68 -5.55
C ARG A 102 20.22 -6.26 -5.62
N GLU A 103 20.41 -7.18 -6.53
CA GLU A 103 21.70 -7.84 -6.77
C GLU A 103 22.71 -6.86 -7.33
N GLU A 104 22.29 -6.02 -8.28
CA GLU A 104 23.15 -5.01 -8.88
C GLU A 104 23.56 -3.95 -7.86
N ILE A 105 22.65 -3.41 -7.04
CA ILE A 105 23.04 -2.40 -6.05
C ILE A 105 23.98 -2.99 -4.99
N ALA A 106 23.79 -4.26 -4.60
CA ALA A 106 24.71 -4.94 -3.69
C ALA A 106 26.11 -5.03 -4.26
N GLU A 107 26.25 -5.40 -5.55
CA GLU A 107 27.55 -5.50 -6.21
C GLU A 107 28.19 -4.12 -6.42
N ILE A 108 27.40 -3.12 -6.83
CA ILE A 108 27.85 -1.73 -7.01
C ILE A 108 28.45 -1.18 -5.71
N LEU A 109 27.74 -1.32 -4.58
CA LEU A 109 28.22 -0.83 -3.28
C LEU A 109 29.42 -1.64 -2.77
N THR A 110 29.46 -2.95 -3.03
CA THR A 110 30.61 -3.81 -2.71
C THR A 110 31.84 -3.36 -3.48
N HIS A 111 31.73 -3.18 -4.78
CA HIS A 111 32.83 -2.67 -5.60
C HIS A 111 33.28 -1.29 -5.13
N ALA A 112 32.36 -0.36 -4.92
CA ALA A 112 32.65 0.99 -4.48
C ALA A 112 33.32 1.02 -3.07
N ALA A 113 33.09 0.04 -2.20
CA ALA A 113 33.70 -0.02 -0.88
C ALA A 113 35.24 -0.03 -0.91
N PHE A 114 35.83 -0.66 -1.92
CA PHE A 114 37.28 -0.71 -2.11
C PHE A 114 37.90 0.64 -2.49
N TYR A 115 37.12 1.55 -3.06
CA TYR A 115 37.59 2.87 -3.49
C TYR A 115 37.14 3.99 -2.54
N ALA A 116 36.00 3.84 -1.87
CA ALA A 116 35.41 4.86 -1.00
C ALA A 116 35.61 4.58 0.50
N GLY A 117 35.89 3.33 0.86
CA GLY A 117 36.10 2.87 2.23
C GLY A 117 34.89 2.17 2.85
N TRP A 118 35.17 1.14 3.66
CA TRP A 118 34.19 0.25 4.27
C TRP A 118 33.15 0.94 5.18
N PRO A 119 33.50 1.92 6.04
CA PRO A 119 32.51 2.57 6.88
C PRO A 119 31.39 3.25 6.08
N LYS A 120 31.74 3.88 4.95
CA LYS A 120 30.78 4.53 4.06
C LYS A 120 29.88 3.50 3.35
N ALA A 121 30.47 2.37 2.94
CA ALA A 121 29.72 1.27 2.34
C ALA A 121 28.71 0.68 3.33
N TRP A 122 29.09 0.46 4.60
CA TRP A 122 28.18 0.00 5.64
C TRP A 122 26.98 0.94 5.84
N ALA A 123 27.21 2.26 5.84
CA ALA A 123 26.15 3.24 5.94
C ALA A 123 25.22 3.18 4.72
N ALA A 124 25.77 3.08 3.51
CA ALA A 124 25.01 2.94 2.27
C ALA A 124 24.20 1.63 2.24
N PHE A 125 24.78 0.50 2.65
CA PHE A 125 24.09 -0.79 2.70
C PHE A 125 22.89 -0.81 3.65
N ARG A 126 22.96 -0.13 4.79
CA ARG A 126 21.81 -0.03 5.71
C ARG A 126 20.59 0.57 4.98
N LEU A 127 20.77 1.69 4.29
CA LEU A 127 19.71 2.34 3.54
C LEU A 127 19.30 1.54 2.29
N ALA A 128 20.26 0.95 1.55
CA ALA A 128 19.95 0.11 0.41
C ALA A 128 19.11 -1.11 0.81
N LYS A 129 19.46 -1.78 1.91
CA LYS A 129 18.67 -2.91 2.44
C LYS A 129 17.21 -2.52 2.72
N GLU A 130 16.95 -1.32 3.22
CA GLU A 130 15.60 -0.83 3.46
C GLU A 130 14.86 -0.51 2.15
N VAL A 131 15.53 0.13 1.20
CA VAL A 131 14.93 0.50 -0.11
C VAL A 131 14.64 -0.74 -0.97
N TRP A 132 15.56 -1.72 -0.99
CA TRP A 132 15.37 -3.00 -1.69
C TRP A 132 14.84 -4.10 -0.79
N ALA A 133 14.54 -3.82 0.48
CA ALA A 133 13.66 -4.73 1.18
C ALA A 133 12.51 -5.01 0.21
N GLU A 134 12.30 -6.28 -0.11
CA GLU A 134 11.02 -6.63 -0.65
C GLU A 134 10.03 -5.94 0.29
N LYS A 135 9.14 -5.10 -0.22
CA LYS A 135 7.86 -4.96 0.45
C LYS A 135 7.40 -6.41 0.47
N THR A 136 7.61 -7.11 1.57
CA THR A 136 6.91 -8.37 1.87
C THR A 136 5.50 -8.03 1.49
N ALA A 137 4.99 -8.65 0.41
CA ALA A 137 3.78 -8.31 -0.32
C ALA A 137 2.82 -7.85 0.74
N ALA A 138 2.45 -6.59 0.78
CA ALA A 138 2.04 -5.81 1.95
C ALA A 138 1.20 -6.73 2.78
N ALA A 139 1.71 -7.18 3.92
CA ALA A 139 1.37 -8.47 4.52
C ALA A 139 -0.13 -8.54 4.49
N ASP A 140 -0.71 -9.47 3.74
CA ASP A 140 -2.13 -9.47 3.40
C ASP A 140 -2.86 -8.94 4.62
N PRO A 141 -3.50 -7.76 4.58
CA PRO A 141 -4.03 -7.12 5.78
C PRO A 141 -4.96 -8.06 6.54
N LYS A 142 -5.62 -8.97 5.80
CA LYS A 142 -6.43 -10.05 6.35
C LYS A 142 -5.57 -11.08 7.09
N ALA A 143 -4.45 -11.49 6.50
CA ALA A 143 -3.53 -12.44 7.15
C ALA A 143 -2.86 -11.81 8.38
N ALA A 144 -2.49 -10.54 8.32
CA ALA A 144 -1.94 -9.80 9.45
C ALA A 144 -2.96 -9.68 10.59
N HIS A 145 -4.23 -9.39 10.28
CA HIS A 145 -5.31 -9.35 11.26
C HIS A 145 -5.57 -10.74 11.84
N ALA A 146 -5.61 -11.80 11.01
CA ALA A 146 -5.75 -13.18 11.45
C ALA A 146 -4.65 -13.58 12.44
N ALA A 147 -3.41 -13.19 12.21
CA ALA A 147 -2.28 -13.48 13.09
C ALA A 147 -2.35 -12.76 14.45
N SER A 148 -3.16 -11.70 14.58
CA SER A 148 -3.38 -10.98 15.84
C SER A 148 -4.47 -11.58 16.73
N MET A 149 -5.15 -12.64 16.27
CA MET A 149 -6.28 -13.28 16.96
C MET A 149 -6.00 -14.74 17.29
N VAL A 150 -6.72 -15.24 18.30
CA VAL A 150 -6.81 -16.67 18.60
C VAL A 150 -7.91 -17.34 17.75
N PHE A 151 -8.97 -16.61 17.41
CA PHE A 151 -10.13 -17.12 16.69
C PHE A 151 -9.97 -16.97 15.18
N PRO A 152 -10.48 -17.92 14.36
CA PRO A 152 -10.40 -17.81 12.90
C PRO A 152 -11.28 -16.66 12.39
N ILE A 153 -10.86 -16.02 11.30
CA ILE A 153 -11.67 -15.01 10.58
C ILE A 153 -12.95 -15.65 10.02
N GLY A 154 -12.88 -16.87 9.57
CA GLY A 154 -14.01 -17.58 8.98
C GLY A 154 -14.18 -17.36 7.48
N ALA A 155 -15.33 -17.78 6.96
CA ALA A 155 -15.72 -17.61 5.57
C ALA A 155 -16.32 -16.22 5.32
N PRO A 156 -16.37 -15.74 4.05
CA PRO A 156 -17.16 -14.56 3.70
C PRO A 156 -18.60 -14.69 4.22
N ASN A 157 -19.13 -13.61 4.79
CA ASN A 157 -20.45 -13.58 5.41
C ASN A 157 -21.56 -13.35 4.38
N ASP A 158 -21.57 -14.14 3.31
CA ASP A 158 -22.45 -13.96 2.15
C ASP A 158 -23.94 -14.08 2.50
N GLY A 159 -24.28 -14.93 3.47
CA GLY A 159 -25.67 -15.11 3.92
C GLY A 159 -26.29 -13.85 4.52
N PHE A 160 -25.48 -12.96 5.08
CA PHE A 160 -25.91 -11.71 5.69
C PHE A 160 -25.42 -10.47 4.93
N ALA A 161 -24.77 -10.62 3.78
CA ALA A 161 -24.13 -9.53 3.03
C ALA A 161 -25.06 -8.31 2.78
N LYS A 162 -26.35 -8.55 2.56
CA LYS A 162 -27.35 -7.48 2.37
C LYS A 162 -27.57 -6.56 3.59
N TYR A 163 -27.09 -6.96 4.75
CA TYR A 163 -27.19 -6.22 6.00
C TYR A 163 -25.87 -5.55 6.41
N PHE A 164 -24.87 -5.58 5.53
CA PHE A 164 -23.55 -5.00 5.78
C PHE A 164 -23.16 -4.05 4.63
N ILE A 165 -22.48 -2.98 4.99
CA ILE A 165 -21.75 -2.12 4.04
C ILE A 165 -20.30 -2.56 4.13
N GLY A 166 -19.70 -2.99 3.01
CA GLY A 166 -18.34 -3.54 2.96
C GLY A 166 -18.29 -5.05 3.22
N GLN A 167 -17.08 -5.61 3.27
CA GLN A 167 -16.87 -7.05 3.42
C GLN A 167 -16.76 -7.45 4.88
N SER A 168 -17.51 -8.46 5.26
CA SER A 168 -17.40 -9.12 6.58
C SER A 168 -17.20 -10.62 6.43
N TYR A 169 -16.77 -11.25 7.53
CA TYR A 169 -16.50 -12.69 7.63
C TYR A 169 -17.12 -13.22 8.90
N LEU A 170 -17.50 -14.49 8.88
CA LEU A 170 -18.16 -15.15 9.99
C LEU A 170 -17.53 -16.52 10.27
N ALA A 171 -17.13 -16.75 11.51
CA ALA A 171 -16.70 -18.05 12.01
C ALA A 171 -17.61 -18.48 13.15
N PRO A 172 -18.43 -19.55 13.00
CA PRO A 172 -19.16 -20.13 14.11
C PRO A 172 -18.18 -20.81 15.06
N LEU A 173 -18.23 -20.46 16.35
CA LEU A 173 -17.40 -21.02 17.39
C LEU A 173 -18.21 -21.96 18.30
N SER A 174 -19.46 -21.64 18.53
CA SER A 174 -20.43 -22.47 19.27
C SER A 174 -21.81 -22.28 18.65
N THR A 175 -22.55 -23.40 18.50
CA THR A 175 -23.90 -23.39 17.91
C THR A 175 -24.88 -24.26 18.71
N SER A 176 -24.48 -24.74 19.87
CA SER A 176 -25.31 -25.69 20.66
C SER A 176 -25.99 -25.03 21.85
N GLN A 177 -25.26 -24.70 22.92
CA GLN A 177 -25.85 -24.13 24.13
C GLN A 177 -26.05 -22.61 24.00
N VAL A 178 -25.03 -21.94 23.54
CA VAL A 178 -25.02 -20.50 23.28
C VAL A 178 -24.41 -20.29 21.90
N GLY A 179 -25.08 -19.53 21.05
CA GLY A 179 -24.53 -19.09 19.77
C GLY A 179 -23.36 -18.13 20.02
N ILE A 180 -22.17 -18.51 19.55
CA ILE A 180 -20.97 -17.66 19.60
C ILE A 180 -20.35 -17.66 18.23
N PHE A 181 -20.20 -16.45 17.66
CA PHE A 181 -19.65 -16.24 16.33
C PHE A 181 -18.51 -15.22 16.40
N ASN A 182 -17.38 -15.51 15.80
CA ASN A 182 -16.40 -14.47 15.54
C ASN A 182 -16.80 -13.73 14.25
N VAL A 183 -17.18 -12.47 14.40
CA VAL A 183 -17.54 -11.58 13.28
C VAL A 183 -16.36 -10.66 13.01
N THR A 184 -15.83 -10.72 11.79
CA THR A 184 -14.69 -9.90 11.35
C THR A 184 -15.13 -8.96 10.26
N PHE A 185 -14.71 -7.71 10.37
CA PHE A 185 -15.03 -6.59 9.48
C PHE A 185 -13.74 -6.08 8.85
N GLU A 186 -13.75 -5.89 7.52
CA GLU A 186 -12.72 -5.12 6.83
C GLU A 186 -12.79 -3.63 7.21
N PRO A 187 -11.71 -2.84 7.00
CA PRO A 187 -11.73 -1.40 7.25
C PRO A 187 -12.94 -0.72 6.62
N GLY A 188 -13.67 0.07 7.42
CA GLY A 188 -14.89 0.76 6.99
C GLY A 188 -16.15 -0.10 6.91
N CYS A 189 -16.06 -1.42 7.07
CA CYS A 189 -17.23 -2.30 7.06
C CYS A 189 -18.04 -2.14 8.34
N ARG A 190 -19.35 -2.07 8.19
CA ARG A 190 -20.33 -1.94 9.29
C ARG A 190 -21.62 -2.66 8.96
N ASN A 191 -22.32 -3.14 9.98
CA ASN A 191 -23.66 -3.67 9.77
C ASN A 191 -24.73 -2.56 9.79
N ASN A 192 -25.92 -2.91 9.34
CA ASN A 192 -27.09 -2.04 9.42
C ASN A 192 -27.52 -1.85 10.89
N TRP A 193 -28.30 -0.84 11.15
CA TRP A 193 -29.10 -0.75 12.37
C TRP A 193 -29.94 -2.01 12.51
N HIS A 194 -29.98 -2.54 13.74
CA HIS A 194 -30.76 -3.76 14.03
C HIS A 194 -31.15 -3.84 15.51
N VAL A 195 -32.09 -4.73 15.79
CA VAL A 195 -32.62 -4.95 17.12
C VAL A 195 -32.69 -6.45 17.37
N HIS A 196 -32.30 -6.87 18.60
CA HIS A 196 -32.53 -8.20 19.07
C HIS A 196 -33.82 -8.25 19.90
N HIS A 197 -34.76 -9.11 19.56
CA HIS A 197 -36.03 -9.30 20.24
C HIS A 197 -36.04 -10.61 21.00
N ALA A 198 -36.71 -10.66 22.15
CA ALA A 198 -37.08 -11.87 22.88
C ALA A 198 -38.17 -11.54 23.89
N ASP A 199 -39.01 -12.51 24.24
CA ASP A 199 -40.05 -12.34 25.27
C ASP A 199 -39.46 -12.38 26.68
N GLN A 200 -38.40 -13.19 26.89
CA GLN A 200 -37.63 -13.29 28.13
C GLN A 200 -36.16 -13.58 27.79
N GLY A 201 -35.23 -13.04 28.56
CA GLY A 201 -33.81 -13.15 28.28
C GLY A 201 -33.45 -12.46 26.97
N GLY A 202 -32.53 -13.04 26.18
CA GLY A 202 -32.15 -12.53 24.86
C GLY A 202 -31.18 -11.34 24.90
N GLY A 203 -31.00 -10.72 23.75
CA GLY A 203 -30.00 -9.70 23.52
C GLY A 203 -28.66 -10.27 23.01
N GLN A 204 -27.63 -9.45 23.01
CA GLN A 204 -26.31 -9.84 22.50
C GLN A 204 -25.20 -9.31 23.40
N ILE A 205 -24.11 -10.04 23.49
CA ILE A 205 -22.88 -9.55 24.11
C ILE A 205 -21.79 -9.51 23.02
N LEU A 206 -21.11 -8.38 22.86
CA LEU A 206 -19.93 -8.27 22.07
C LEU A 206 -18.68 -8.36 22.95
N VAL A 207 -17.73 -9.20 22.57
CA VAL A 207 -16.40 -9.26 23.19
C VAL A 207 -15.38 -8.95 22.12
N CYS A 208 -14.73 -7.80 22.20
CA CYS A 208 -13.76 -7.34 21.19
C CYS A 208 -12.47 -8.14 21.32
N VAL A 209 -12.01 -8.76 20.22
CA VAL A 209 -10.85 -9.67 20.22
C VAL A 209 -9.68 -9.18 19.39
N ALA A 210 -9.91 -8.34 18.39
CA ALA A 210 -8.81 -7.78 17.57
C ALA A 210 -9.22 -6.49 16.86
N GLY A 211 -8.24 -5.63 16.59
CA GLY A 211 -8.41 -4.42 15.79
C GLY A 211 -9.15 -3.29 16.52
N ARG A 212 -9.75 -2.38 15.75
CA ARG A 212 -10.50 -1.22 16.27
C ARG A 212 -11.83 -1.10 15.55
N GLY A 213 -12.88 -0.79 16.30
CA GLY A 213 -14.23 -0.65 15.76
C GLY A 213 -15.08 0.36 16.51
N TRP A 214 -16.36 0.33 16.19
CA TRP A 214 -17.37 1.20 16.74
C TRP A 214 -18.62 0.41 17.14
N TYR A 215 -19.29 0.88 18.17
CA TYR A 215 -20.63 0.51 18.58
C TYR A 215 -21.45 1.76 18.80
N GLN A 216 -22.72 1.73 18.42
CA GLN A 216 -23.62 2.86 18.70
C GLN A 216 -25.05 2.35 18.96
N GLU A 217 -25.67 2.83 20.03
CA GLU A 217 -27.11 2.76 20.25
C GLU A 217 -27.78 3.98 19.63
N GLU A 218 -29.03 3.81 19.19
CA GLU A 218 -29.82 4.94 18.65
C GLU A 218 -29.93 6.08 19.68
N GLY A 219 -29.70 7.29 19.21
CA GLY A 219 -29.73 8.49 20.05
C GLY A 219 -28.54 8.71 20.96
N LYS A 220 -27.54 7.81 20.94
CA LYS A 220 -26.28 7.97 21.72
C LYS A 220 -25.09 8.22 20.79
N PRO A 221 -23.99 8.84 21.28
CA PRO A 221 -22.74 8.93 20.54
C PRO A 221 -22.17 7.54 20.23
N ALA A 222 -21.48 7.40 19.10
CA ALA A 222 -20.73 6.19 18.79
C ALA A 222 -19.58 5.99 19.81
N GLN A 223 -19.43 4.78 20.31
CA GLN A 223 -18.41 4.37 21.25
C GLN A 223 -17.28 3.64 20.51
N PRO A 224 -16.02 4.02 20.68
CA PRO A 224 -14.89 3.27 20.14
C PRO A 224 -14.75 1.94 20.87
N LEU A 225 -14.35 0.91 20.10
CA LEU A 225 -14.12 -0.45 20.60
C LEU A 225 -12.69 -0.90 20.30
N ALA A 226 -12.08 -1.54 21.29
CA ALA A 226 -10.74 -2.13 21.22
C ALA A 226 -10.72 -3.54 21.85
N PRO A 227 -9.69 -4.36 21.62
CA PRO A 227 -9.57 -5.68 22.23
C PRO A 227 -9.66 -5.62 23.76
N GLY A 228 -10.52 -6.46 24.32
CA GLY A 228 -10.83 -6.52 25.75
C GLY A 228 -12.10 -5.79 26.15
N ASP A 229 -12.66 -4.92 25.29
CA ASP A 229 -13.95 -4.28 25.55
C ASP A 229 -15.09 -5.29 25.45
N VAL A 230 -16.06 -5.13 26.34
CA VAL A 230 -17.29 -5.95 26.38
C VAL A 230 -18.51 -5.02 26.37
N VAL A 231 -19.39 -5.24 25.40
CA VAL A 231 -20.64 -4.49 25.28
C VAL A 231 -21.80 -5.46 25.54
N ASN A 232 -22.63 -5.11 26.53
CA ASN A 232 -23.88 -5.83 26.78
C ASN A 232 -25.03 -5.07 26.10
N ILE A 233 -25.72 -5.75 25.18
CA ILE A 233 -26.79 -5.18 24.37
C ILE A 233 -28.10 -5.83 24.79
N PRO A 234 -28.94 -5.12 25.56
CA PRO A 234 -30.24 -5.65 25.97
C PRO A 234 -31.20 -5.85 24.81
N VAL A 235 -32.23 -6.65 25.02
CA VAL A 235 -33.36 -6.80 24.11
C VAL A 235 -34.01 -5.44 23.84
N GLY A 236 -34.42 -5.21 22.60
CA GLY A 236 -35.14 -4.00 22.17
C GLY A 236 -34.23 -2.78 21.92
N VAL A 237 -32.93 -2.89 22.13
CA VAL A 237 -31.98 -1.79 21.85
C VAL A 237 -31.64 -1.77 20.38
N LYS A 238 -31.99 -0.68 19.67
CA LYS A 238 -31.57 -0.44 18.29
C LYS A 238 -30.12 0.02 18.28
N HIS A 239 -29.27 -0.68 17.57
CA HIS A 239 -27.83 -0.45 17.53
C HIS A 239 -27.18 -0.90 16.23
N TRP A 240 -25.92 -0.51 16.05
CA TRP A 240 -25.04 -1.01 15.01
C TRP A 240 -23.61 -1.13 15.55
N HIS A 241 -22.78 -1.93 14.87
CA HIS A 241 -21.34 -2.02 15.12
C HIS A 241 -20.58 -2.31 13.83
N GLY A 242 -19.27 -2.04 13.83
CA GLY A 242 -18.42 -2.21 12.66
C GLY A 242 -16.98 -1.82 12.91
N ALA A 243 -16.13 -1.98 11.89
CA ALA A 243 -14.72 -1.62 11.92
C ALA A 243 -14.52 -0.10 11.91
N ALA A 244 -13.36 0.39 12.34
CA ALA A 244 -12.91 1.75 12.04
C ALA A 244 -12.58 1.90 10.55
N ALA A 245 -12.55 3.13 10.04
CA ALA A 245 -12.35 3.40 8.62
C ALA A 245 -10.99 2.90 8.07
N ASP A 246 -10.00 2.82 8.94
CA ASP A 246 -8.60 2.49 8.62
C ASP A 246 -8.10 1.19 9.26
N ASN A 247 -8.98 0.42 9.94
CA ASN A 247 -8.56 -0.74 10.71
C ASN A 247 -9.52 -1.91 10.57
N TRP A 248 -9.01 -3.11 10.54
CA TRP A 248 -9.77 -4.33 10.71
C TRP A 248 -10.33 -4.40 12.13
N PHE A 249 -11.46 -5.07 12.30
CA PHE A 249 -12.10 -5.26 13.60
C PHE A 249 -12.70 -6.66 13.72
N SER A 250 -12.53 -7.29 14.86
CA SER A 250 -13.19 -8.57 15.17
C SER A 250 -13.73 -8.57 16.58
N HIS A 251 -14.93 -9.10 16.72
CA HIS A 251 -15.54 -9.35 18.01
C HIS A 251 -16.26 -10.71 18.04
N LEU A 252 -16.38 -11.28 19.21
CA LEU A 252 -17.32 -12.37 19.43
C LEU A 252 -18.72 -11.77 19.57
N ALA A 253 -19.65 -12.24 18.75
CA ALA A 253 -21.07 -12.03 18.94
C ALA A 253 -21.61 -13.23 19.73
N VAL A 254 -21.98 -13.01 20.99
CA VAL A 254 -22.55 -14.00 21.87
C VAL A 254 -24.06 -13.77 21.90
N GLU A 255 -24.82 -14.74 21.39
CA GLU A 255 -26.28 -14.70 21.40
C GLU A 255 -26.77 -15.11 22.81
N VAL A 256 -27.31 -14.15 23.56
CA VAL A 256 -27.86 -14.45 24.87
C VAL A 256 -29.13 -15.28 24.68
N PRO A 257 -29.24 -16.48 25.33
CA PRO A 257 -30.43 -17.30 25.21
C PRO A 257 -31.70 -16.57 25.63
N GLY A 258 -32.74 -16.66 24.80
CA GLY A 258 -34.04 -16.01 25.04
C GLY A 258 -35.20 -16.82 24.49
N VAL A 259 -36.39 -16.54 25.01
CA VAL A 259 -37.64 -17.13 24.53
C VAL A 259 -38.12 -16.35 23.31
N ASN A 260 -38.43 -17.05 22.22
CA ASN A 260 -38.85 -16.47 20.95
C ASN A 260 -37.87 -15.41 20.40
N GLY A 261 -36.55 -15.66 20.55
CA GLY A 261 -35.51 -14.78 20.07
C GLY A 261 -35.54 -14.56 18.54
N SER A 262 -35.39 -13.30 18.09
CA SER A 262 -35.31 -12.95 16.69
C SER A 262 -34.47 -11.68 16.49
N ASN A 263 -33.94 -11.49 15.26
CA ASN A 263 -33.20 -10.30 14.88
C ASN A 263 -33.98 -9.53 13.81
N GLU A 264 -34.17 -8.24 14.03
CA GLU A 264 -34.78 -7.33 13.09
C GLU A 264 -33.68 -6.44 12.47
N TRP A 265 -33.50 -6.54 11.15
CA TRP A 265 -32.58 -5.72 10.41
C TRP A 265 -33.30 -4.51 9.84
N LEU A 266 -32.73 -3.33 10.08
CA LEU A 266 -33.28 -2.03 9.74
C LEU A 266 -32.44 -1.33 8.65
N GLU A 267 -32.49 -0.01 8.63
CA GLU A 267 -31.82 0.83 7.64
C GLU A 267 -30.28 0.75 7.74
N PRO A 268 -29.58 0.97 6.64
CA PRO A 268 -28.12 1.09 6.63
C PRO A 268 -27.63 2.30 7.45
N VAL A 269 -26.47 2.16 8.09
CA VAL A 269 -25.74 3.29 8.71
C VAL A 269 -25.15 4.15 7.62
N THR A 270 -25.56 5.42 7.52
CA THR A 270 -25.09 6.34 6.50
C THR A 270 -23.64 6.77 6.74
N ASP A 271 -22.99 7.33 5.70
CA ASP A 271 -21.62 7.83 5.82
C ASP A 271 -21.50 9.05 6.75
N GLU A 272 -22.61 9.78 6.96
CA GLU A 272 -22.68 10.90 7.90
C GLU A 272 -22.80 10.42 9.36
N GLN A 273 -23.42 9.27 9.59
CA GLN A 273 -23.55 8.65 10.91
C GLN A 273 -22.29 7.89 11.34
N TYR A 274 -21.52 7.42 10.34
CA TYR A 274 -20.34 6.61 10.59
C TYR A 274 -19.13 7.47 10.99
N PRO A 275 -18.50 7.20 12.16
CA PRO A 275 -17.33 7.96 12.63
C PRO A 275 -16.10 7.77 11.71
N ARG A 276 -15.48 8.86 11.30
CA ARG A 276 -14.30 8.82 10.42
C ARG A 276 -12.94 8.86 11.15
N GLY A 277 -12.89 8.61 12.44
CA GLY A 277 -11.64 8.47 13.17
C GLY A 277 -11.55 9.17 14.46
#